data_53f8c48df84cae586f4173ca1df459f9
#
_entry.id   53f8c48df84cae586f4173ca1df459f9
#
_cell.length_a   1.000
_cell.length_b   1.000
_cell.length_c   1.000
_cell.angle_alpha   90.00
_cell.angle_beta   90.00
_cell.angle_gamma   90.00
#
_symmetry.space_group_name_H-M   'P 1'
#
loop_
_entity.id
_entity.type
_entity.pdbx_description
1 polymer ?
#
loop_
_entity_poly.entity_id
_entity_poly.type
_entity_poly.pdbx_seq_one_letter_code
_entity_poly.pdbx_strand_id
1 'polypeptide(L)'
;MVCRFVAKCGKMQALFLEDVFNMQLTAIGLNHQTAPISIRERLAFAAQVLPEAVKQIVQKDAAREAVILSTCNRTELYCVGQSSDIVGWLADFHRLPEDDIRPYLYTLDSDETIRHAFRVSCGLDSMVLGEPQILGQLKDAVRVAQEQSSIDTTLNTLFQKTFSVAKEVRSNTAVGNSSVSMAAASVKMAEQIFPKIADLNVLFIGAGEMIELVATYFSAKSPKKITVANRTLARARELCAQMGGRTDAVLLNDLPGIIHEYDVIVSSTASPLPNVGKGMIESALKQRRRHPMFLLDLAVPRDIEPEVGKIEDAYLYTVDDMVKVVEMGKEARQQAAAEAEAIIDTRVHEFLAWQRERQIVPMIKALRDEGEIQRQQALATALKQLHKGVSAEEVLEKLSLQLTNKLLHAPTVALHQINQRPELSDAVSSIYRLPEHL
;
A
#
# COMPACT_ATOMS: atom_id res chain seq x y z
N MET A 1 35.05 -26.27 27.37
CA MET A 1 34.88 -25.12 26.45
C MET A 1 33.92 -25.42 25.29
N VAL A 2 33.83 -26.65 24.79
CA VAL A 2 32.93 -27.06 23.69
C VAL A 2 31.44 -27.01 24.04
N CYS A 3 31.01 -27.38 25.27
CA CYS A 3 29.59 -27.35 25.67
C CYS A 3 28.97 -25.95 25.74
N ARG A 4 29.76 -24.88 25.98
CA ARG A 4 29.23 -23.50 25.97
C ARG A 4 29.03 -22.96 24.56
N PHE A 5 29.74 -23.48 23.57
CA PHE A 5 29.61 -23.07 22.17
C PHE A 5 28.35 -23.67 21.51
N VAL A 6 28.06 -24.95 21.80
CA VAL A 6 26.86 -25.65 21.28
C VAL A 6 25.57 -25.06 21.85
N ALA A 7 25.56 -24.70 23.15
CA ALA A 7 24.39 -24.05 23.80
C ALA A 7 24.14 -22.63 23.24
N LYS A 8 25.18 -21.91 22.84
CA LYS A 8 25.08 -20.58 22.23
C LYS A 8 24.59 -20.62 20.77
N CYS A 9 24.98 -21.66 20.02
CA CYS A 9 24.51 -21.91 18.66
C CYS A 9 23.03 -22.33 18.66
N GLY A 10 22.60 -23.21 19.56
CA GLY A 10 21.20 -23.62 19.68
C GLY A 10 20.24 -22.50 20.07
N LYS A 11 20.67 -21.59 20.99
CA LYS A 11 19.89 -20.40 21.31
C LYS A 11 19.84 -19.37 20.18
N MET A 12 20.92 -19.22 19.43
CA MET A 12 20.97 -18.31 18.29
C MET A 12 20.14 -18.86 17.11
N GLN A 13 20.12 -20.20 16.92
CA GLN A 13 19.25 -20.84 15.93
C GLN A 13 17.77 -20.80 16.32
N ALA A 14 17.43 -20.95 17.62
CA ALA A 14 16.06 -20.80 18.09
C ALA A 14 15.55 -19.35 17.93
N LEU A 15 16.38 -18.36 18.25
CA LEU A 15 16.07 -16.93 18.01
C LEU A 15 15.92 -16.63 16.49
N PHE A 16 16.75 -17.23 15.65
CA PHE A 16 16.66 -17.04 14.18
C PHE A 16 15.41 -17.73 13.60
N LEU A 17 14.97 -18.85 14.18
CA LEU A 17 13.74 -19.53 13.76
C LEU A 17 12.50 -18.79 14.30
N GLU A 18 12.52 -18.27 15.53
CA GLU A 18 11.45 -17.41 16.07
C GLU A 18 11.31 -16.12 15.24
N ASP A 19 12.41 -15.48 14.83
CA ASP A 19 12.39 -14.29 13.98
C ASP A 19 11.84 -14.59 12.56
N VAL A 20 12.12 -15.77 12.01
CA VAL A 20 11.62 -16.18 10.68
C VAL A 20 10.13 -16.57 10.74
N PHE A 21 9.65 -17.15 11.85
CA PHE A 21 8.24 -17.49 12.06
C PHE A 21 7.38 -16.28 12.42
N ASN A 22 7.96 -15.19 12.92
CA ASN A 22 7.25 -13.99 13.37
C ASN A 22 7.18 -12.88 12.32
N MET A 23 7.52 -13.16 11.06
CA MET A 23 7.46 -12.17 9.97
C MET A 23 6.04 -12.09 9.40
N GLN A 24 5.16 -11.44 10.16
CA GLN A 24 3.78 -11.22 9.74
C GLN A 24 3.73 -10.08 8.72
N LEU A 25 3.22 -10.39 7.51
CA LEU A 25 2.87 -9.37 6.54
C LEU A 25 1.56 -8.73 7.00
N THR A 26 1.57 -7.43 7.24
CA THR A 26 0.46 -6.69 7.83
C THR A 26 0.18 -5.42 7.03
N ALA A 27 -1.08 -5.11 6.81
CA ALA A 27 -1.52 -3.79 6.36
C ALA A 27 -2.36 -3.12 7.44
N ILE A 28 -1.96 -1.92 7.83
CA ILE A 28 -2.69 -1.09 8.78
C ILE A 28 -3.05 0.21 8.10
N GLY A 29 -4.29 0.63 8.22
CA GLY A 29 -4.69 1.86 7.59
C GLY A 29 -6.09 2.31 7.91
N LEU A 30 -6.43 3.42 7.33
CA LEU A 30 -7.77 3.99 7.33
C LEU A 30 -8.11 4.48 5.92
N ASN A 31 -9.38 4.47 5.61
CA ASN A 31 -9.88 4.96 4.33
C ASN A 31 -11.20 5.74 4.51
N HIS A 32 -11.78 6.15 3.38
CA HIS A 32 -13.04 6.90 3.35
C HIS A 32 -14.25 6.16 3.96
N GLN A 33 -14.17 4.84 4.12
CA GLN A 33 -15.23 4.03 4.73
C GLN A 33 -15.07 3.95 6.25
N THR A 34 -13.83 3.89 6.74
CA THR A 34 -13.53 3.70 8.17
C THR A 34 -13.36 5.01 8.93
N ALA A 35 -13.01 6.11 8.24
CA ALA A 35 -12.70 7.38 8.90
C ALA A 35 -13.29 8.60 8.17
N PRO A 36 -13.89 9.54 8.92
CA PRO A 36 -14.31 10.83 8.38
C PRO A 36 -13.10 11.64 7.91
N ILE A 37 -13.34 12.61 7.03
CA ILE A 37 -12.28 13.42 6.43
C ILE A 37 -11.39 14.11 7.48
N SER A 38 -11.97 14.58 8.60
CA SER A 38 -11.24 15.24 9.68
C SER A 38 -10.19 14.34 10.36
N ILE A 39 -10.42 13.03 10.39
CA ILE A 39 -9.44 12.04 10.90
C ILE A 39 -8.43 11.70 9.80
N ARG A 40 -8.88 11.53 8.56
CA ARG A 40 -7.99 11.28 7.41
C ARG A 40 -6.95 12.39 7.24
N GLU A 41 -7.36 13.66 7.38
CA GLU A 41 -6.47 14.82 7.33
C GLU A 41 -5.38 14.79 8.43
N ARG A 42 -5.72 14.35 9.64
CA ARG A 42 -4.77 14.27 10.77
C ARG A 42 -3.74 13.16 10.61
N LEU A 43 -4.06 12.10 9.87
CA LEU A 43 -3.20 10.93 9.65
C LEU A 43 -2.59 10.88 8.24
N ALA A 44 -2.83 11.91 7.43
CA ALA A 44 -2.22 12.02 6.11
C ALA A 44 -0.72 12.37 6.21
N PHE A 45 0.08 11.74 5.36
CA PHE A 45 1.50 12.06 5.22
C PHE A 45 1.69 13.01 4.04
N ALA A 46 2.19 14.21 4.31
CA ALA A 46 2.61 15.11 3.25
C ALA A 46 3.78 14.49 2.45
N ALA A 47 3.82 14.73 1.15
CA ALA A 47 4.82 14.13 0.25
C ALA A 47 6.28 14.37 0.69
N GLN A 48 6.55 15.54 1.31
CA GLN A 48 7.88 15.90 1.80
C GLN A 48 8.30 15.11 3.04
N VAL A 49 7.33 14.56 3.79
CA VAL A 49 7.54 13.86 5.06
C VAL A 49 7.64 12.34 4.85
N LEU A 50 7.05 11.81 3.76
CA LEU A 50 7.04 10.38 3.46
C LEU A 50 8.42 9.71 3.49
N PRO A 51 9.50 10.28 2.90
CA PRO A 51 10.81 9.66 2.94
C PRO A 51 11.35 9.46 4.36
N GLU A 52 11.14 10.44 5.23
CA GLU A 52 11.55 10.34 6.64
C GLU A 52 10.68 9.37 7.41
N ALA A 53 9.37 9.35 7.16
CA ALA A 53 8.42 8.45 7.82
C ALA A 53 8.74 6.98 7.56
N VAL A 54 8.93 6.57 6.28
CA VAL A 54 9.25 5.18 5.94
C VAL A 54 10.62 4.75 6.46
N LYS A 55 11.58 5.66 6.58
CA LYS A 55 12.88 5.40 7.18
C LYS A 55 12.76 5.22 8.70
N GLN A 56 12.01 6.10 9.35
CA GLN A 56 11.87 6.12 10.79
C GLN A 56 11.17 4.87 11.35
N ILE A 57 10.14 4.35 10.67
CA ILE A 57 9.41 3.15 11.12
C ILE A 57 10.33 1.92 11.19
N VAL A 58 11.27 1.80 10.24
CA VAL A 58 12.27 0.74 10.22
C VAL A 58 13.38 1.00 11.24
N GLN A 59 13.86 2.23 11.37
CA GLN A 59 14.91 2.58 12.33
C GLN A 59 14.48 2.44 13.79
N LYS A 60 13.20 2.61 14.08
CA LYS A 60 12.63 2.41 15.43
C LYS A 60 12.20 0.97 15.70
N ASP A 61 12.55 0.03 14.81
CA ASP A 61 12.20 -1.39 14.90
C ASP A 61 10.68 -1.67 15.01
N ALA A 62 9.83 -0.71 14.63
CA ALA A 62 8.38 -0.93 14.58
C ALA A 62 7.97 -1.84 13.42
N ALA A 63 8.75 -1.85 12.34
CA ALA A 63 8.61 -2.78 11.24
C ALA A 63 9.99 -3.08 10.62
N ARG A 64 10.15 -4.28 10.05
CA ARG A 64 11.35 -4.66 9.32
C ARG A 64 11.36 -4.16 7.88
N GLU A 65 10.19 -4.17 7.24
CA GLU A 65 9.94 -3.59 5.92
C GLU A 65 8.71 -2.69 6.02
N ALA A 66 8.70 -1.57 5.31
CA ALA A 66 7.54 -0.67 5.29
C ALA A 66 7.38 0.07 3.96
N VAL A 67 6.13 0.19 3.53
CA VAL A 67 5.66 1.10 2.47
C VAL A 67 4.49 1.88 3.03
N ILE A 68 4.48 3.20 2.84
CA ILE A 68 3.39 4.09 3.27
C ILE A 68 2.71 4.66 2.04
N LEU A 69 1.43 4.32 1.86
CA LEU A 69 0.55 4.89 0.86
C LEU A 69 -0.32 5.95 1.53
N SER A 70 -0.16 7.22 1.17
CA SER A 70 -0.99 8.31 1.66
C SER A 70 -1.58 9.09 0.48
N THR A 71 -2.90 9.10 0.41
CA THR A 71 -3.68 9.74 -0.67
C THR A 71 -4.81 10.58 -0.07
N CYS A 72 -5.64 11.21 -0.91
CA CYS A 72 -6.84 11.91 -0.45
C CYS A 72 -7.86 10.99 0.26
N ASN A 73 -7.87 9.70 -0.05
CA ASN A 73 -8.91 8.77 0.38
C ASN A 73 -8.45 7.73 1.40
N ARG A 74 -7.14 7.54 1.56
CA ARG A 74 -6.56 6.53 2.46
C ARG A 74 -5.16 6.88 2.94
N THR A 75 -4.85 6.40 4.12
CA THR A 75 -3.48 6.27 4.62
C THR A 75 -3.30 4.82 5.03
N GLU A 76 -2.35 4.13 4.40
CA GLU A 76 -2.08 2.70 4.60
C GLU A 76 -0.59 2.45 4.77
N LEU A 77 -0.26 1.62 5.74
CA LEU A 77 1.09 1.14 6.02
C LEU A 77 1.12 -0.36 5.71
N TYR A 78 1.87 -0.74 4.70
CA TYR A 78 2.17 -2.14 4.37
C TYR A 78 3.51 -2.48 5.00
N CYS A 79 3.51 -3.42 5.93
CA CYS A 79 4.67 -3.69 6.76
C CYS A 79 4.95 -5.19 6.91
N VAL A 80 6.18 -5.50 7.26
CA VAL A 80 6.58 -6.79 7.83
C VAL A 80 6.92 -6.53 9.28
N GLY A 81 5.98 -6.86 10.19
CA GLY A 81 6.12 -6.57 11.63
C GLY A 81 4.83 -6.82 12.40
N GLN A 82 4.86 -6.54 13.69
CA GLN A 82 3.71 -6.70 14.58
C GLN A 82 2.78 -5.49 14.49
N SER A 83 1.48 -5.74 14.37
CA SER A 83 0.47 -4.68 14.21
C SER A 83 0.45 -3.68 15.38
N SER A 84 0.67 -4.14 16.63
CA SER A 84 0.73 -3.26 17.80
C SER A 84 1.83 -2.21 17.69
N ASP A 85 3.03 -2.62 17.25
CA ASP A 85 4.20 -1.74 17.19
C ASP A 85 4.04 -0.69 16.08
N ILE A 86 3.43 -1.10 14.97
CA ILE A 86 3.13 -0.23 13.83
C ILE A 86 2.08 0.82 14.21
N VAL A 87 1.00 0.43 14.93
CA VAL A 87 -0.04 1.36 15.39
C VAL A 87 0.53 2.36 16.41
N GLY A 88 1.33 1.88 17.37
CA GLY A 88 2.02 2.75 18.33
C GLY A 88 2.93 3.75 17.63
N TRP A 89 3.72 3.29 16.64
CA TRP A 89 4.56 4.18 15.85
C TRP A 89 3.75 5.24 15.08
N LEU A 90 2.61 4.84 14.47
CA LEU A 90 1.75 5.76 13.73
C LEU A 90 1.18 6.86 14.63
N ALA A 91 0.72 6.49 15.83
CA ALA A 91 0.22 7.42 16.84
C ALA A 91 1.30 8.43 17.27
N ASP A 92 2.49 7.92 17.60
CA ASP A 92 3.64 8.74 18.01
C ASP A 92 4.09 9.70 16.90
N PHE A 93 4.15 9.21 15.65
CA PHE A 93 4.57 10.01 14.50
C PHE A 93 3.68 11.22 14.29
N HIS A 94 2.37 11.03 14.38
CA HIS A 94 1.38 12.10 14.24
C HIS A 94 1.11 12.85 15.56
N ARG A 95 1.76 12.45 16.67
CA ARG A 95 1.56 13.02 18.03
C ARG A 95 0.10 12.97 18.48
N LEU A 96 -0.54 11.84 18.24
CA LEU A 96 -1.93 11.58 18.61
C LEU A 96 -1.99 10.46 19.65
N PRO A 97 -2.96 10.51 20.59
CA PRO A 97 -3.23 9.38 21.45
C PRO A 97 -3.66 8.16 20.59
N GLU A 98 -3.13 6.99 20.90
CA GLU A 98 -3.45 5.76 20.18
C GLU A 98 -4.94 5.44 20.22
N ASP A 99 -5.58 5.66 21.38
CA ASP A 99 -7.02 5.45 21.58
C ASP A 99 -7.90 6.33 20.67
N ASP A 100 -7.42 7.51 20.26
CA ASP A 100 -8.13 8.41 19.37
C ASP A 100 -8.14 7.93 17.92
N ILE A 101 -7.14 7.17 17.50
CA ILE A 101 -6.98 6.72 16.10
C ILE A 101 -7.39 5.26 15.90
N ARG A 102 -7.20 4.40 16.90
CA ARG A 102 -7.47 2.97 16.84
C ARG A 102 -8.89 2.61 16.34
N PRO A 103 -9.98 3.30 16.72
CA PRO A 103 -11.32 2.98 16.24
C PRO A 103 -11.52 3.15 14.72
N TYR A 104 -10.64 3.89 14.06
CA TYR A 104 -10.71 4.19 12.63
C TYR A 104 -9.78 3.32 11.79
N LEU A 105 -8.84 2.61 12.45
CA LEU A 105 -7.86 1.77 11.78
C LEU A 105 -8.43 0.38 11.54
N TYR A 106 -8.20 -0.14 10.35
CA TYR A 106 -8.25 -1.58 10.09
C TYR A 106 -6.86 -2.17 10.14
N THR A 107 -6.81 -3.44 10.53
CA THR A 107 -5.60 -4.25 10.53
C THR A 107 -5.89 -5.51 9.74
N LEU A 108 -5.07 -5.79 8.75
CA LEU A 108 -5.16 -6.95 7.87
C LEU A 108 -3.87 -7.73 7.95
N ASP A 109 -3.96 -9.04 8.05
CA ASP A 109 -2.82 -9.91 8.22
C ASP A 109 -2.67 -10.88 7.04
N SER A 110 -1.44 -11.21 6.69
CA SER A 110 -1.08 -12.25 5.73
C SER A 110 -1.86 -12.20 4.41
N ASP A 111 -2.78 -13.14 4.17
CA ASP A 111 -3.55 -13.27 2.93
C ASP A 111 -4.52 -12.10 2.70
N GLU A 112 -5.10 -11.56 3.76
CA GLU A 112 -5.94 -10.37 3.69
C GLU A 112 -5.13 -9.16 3.23
N THR A 113 -3.88 -8.99 3.70
CA THR A 113 -2.98 -7.93 3.24
C THR A 113 -2.67 -8.05 1.76
N ILE A 114 -2.38 -9.27 1.28
CA ILE A 114 -2.08 -9.52 -0.13
C ILE A 114 -3.30 -9.17 -1.00
N ARG A 115 -4.46 -9.68 -0.63
CA ARG A 115 -5.74 -9.40 -1.28
C ARG A 115 -6.02 -7.91 -1.33
N HIS A 116 -5.86 -7.23 -0.21
CA HIS A 116 -6.10 -5.80 -0.09
C HIS A 116 -5.16 -4.99 -1.01
N ALA A 117 -3.87 -5.29 -1.04
CA ALA A 117 -2.92 -4.63 -1.93
C ALA A 117 -3.32 -4.79 -3.41
N PHE A 118 -3.79 -5.98 -3.82
CA PHE A 118 -4.27 -6.22 -5.19
C PHE A 118 -5.56 -5.43 -5.46
N ARG A 119 -6.53 -5.43 -4.55
CA ARG A 119 -7.79 -4.69 -4.68
C ARG A 119 -7.54 -3.19 -4.79
N VAL A 120 -6.69 -2.63 -3.92
CA VAL A 120 -6.33 -1.21 -3.91
C VAL A 120 -5.67 -0.82 -5.24
N SER A 121 -4.69 -1.59 -5.70
CA SER A 121 -3.99 -1.29 -6.97
C SER A 121 -4.89 -1.37 -8.20
N CYS A 122 -5.93 -2.20 -8.16
CA CYS A 122 -6.96 -2.30 -9.21
C CYS A 122 -8.00 -1.17 -9.11
N GLY A 123 -8.02 -0.41 -8.02
CA GLY A 123 -9.04 0.62 -7.76
C GLY A 123 -10.40 0.04 -7.33
N LEU A 124 -10.45 -1.24 -6.89
CA LEU A 124 -11.70 -1.86 -6.40
C LEU A 124 -12.13 -1.29 -5.06
N ASP A 125 -11.17 -0.82 -4.27
CA ASP A 125 -11.35 -0.20 -2.95
C ASP A 125 -11.33 1.33 -3.01
N SER A 126 -11.28 1.91 -4.21
CA SER A 126 -11.33 3.36 -4.40
C SER A 126 -12.77 3.86 -4.32
N MET A 127 -12.95 5.14 -3.93
CA MET A 127 -14.26 5.79 -3.95
C MET A 127 -14.96 5.67 -5.31
N VAL A 128 -14.18 5.74 -6.37
CA VAL A 128 -14.61 5.46 -7.73
C VAL A 128 -13.94 4.19 -8.20
N LEU A 129 -14.75 3.18 -8.46
CA LEU A 129 -14.27 1.87 -8.89
C LEU A 129 -13.36 1.99 -10.13
N GLY A 130 -12.15 1.44 -10.06
CA GLY A 130 -11.21 1.42 -11.18
C GLY A 130 -10.43 2.71 -11.41
N GLU A 131 -10.38 3.63 -10.45
CA GLU A 131 -9.59 4.87 -10.55
C GLU A 131 -8.13 4.57 -10.91
N PRO A 132 -7.59 5.11 -12.03
CA PRO A 132 -6.24 4.78 -12.48
C PRO A 132 -5.14 5.39 -11.60
N GLN A 133 -5.44 6.47 -10.90
CA GLN A 133 -4.47 7.25 -10.12
C GLN A 133 -3.89 6.45 -8.96
N ILE A 134 -4.69 5.59 -8.30
CA ILE A 134 -4.22 4.82 -7.14
C ILE A 134 -3.03 3.91 -7.49
N LEU A 135 -2.99 3.36 -8.71
CA LEU A 135 -1.85 2.55 -9.15
C LEU A 135 -0.58 3.39 -9.29
N GLY A 136 -0.68 4.62 -9.82
CA GLY A 136 0.41 5.57 -9.90
C GLY A 136 0.95 5.94 -8.51
N GLN A 137 0.03 6.33 -7.61
CA GLN A 137 0.35 6.69 -6.22
C GLN A 137 1.01 5.53 -5.46
N LEU A 138 0.54 4.29 -5.67
CA LEU A 138 1.14 3.11 -5.05
C LEU A 138 2.55 2.84 -5.59
N LYS A 139 2.81 3.03 -6.89
CA LYS A 139 4.15 2.93 -7.48
C LYS A 139 5.09 3.99 -6.91
N ASP A 140 4.62 5.22 -6.73
CA ASP A 140 5.41 6.29 -6.12
C ASP A 140 5.73 5.98 -4.66
N ALA A 141 4.78 5.46 -3.88
CA ALA A 141 5.00 5.03 -2.51
C ALA A 141 6.09 3.93 -2.41
N VAL A 142 6.02 2.94 -3.29
CA VAL A 142 7.03 1.86 -3.36
C VAL A 142 8.40 2.41 -3.78
N ARG A 143 8.45 3.34 -4.73
CA ARG A 143 9.69 4.00 -5.14
C ARG A 143 10.33 4.75 -3.98
N VAL A 144 9.56 5.52 -3.21
CA VAL A 144 10.05 6.21 -2.01
C VAL A 144 10.62 5.21 -1.00
N ALA A 145 9.93 4.10 -0.76
CA ALA A 145 10.39 3.05 0.14
C ALA A 145 11.71 2.40 -0.34
N GLN A 146 11.86 2.16 -1.64
CA GLN A 146 13.10 1.65 -2.25
C GLN A 146 14.27 2.65 -2.08
N GLU A 147 14.03 3.93 -2.36
CA GLU A 147 15.02 5.00 -2.21
C GLU A 147 15.50 5.15 -0.75
N GLN A 148 14.64 4.87 0.23
CA GLN A 148 14.97 4.91 1.65
C GLN A 148 15.45 3.56 2.21
N SER A 149 15.56 2.52 1.38
CA SER A 149 15.94 1.15 1.80
C SER A 149 15.06 0.60 2.93
N SER A 150 13.78 0.97 2.95
CA SER A 150 12.77 0.48 3.89
C SER A 150 12.01 -0.74 3.39
N ILE A 151 12.35 -1.26 2.23
CA ILE A 151 11.73 -2.41 1.57
C ILE A 151 12.81 -3.44 1.23
N ASP A 152 12.51 -4.70 1.46
CA ASP A 152 13.36 -5.85 1.13
C ASP A 152 12.54 -6.85 0.29
N THR A 153 12.89 -8.08 0.32
CA THR A 153 12.38 -9.13 -0.58
C THR A 153 10.87 -9.33 -0.47
N THR A 154 10.28 -9.24 0.73
CA THR A 154 8.85 -9.57 0.94
C THR A 154 7.96 -8.53 0.30
N LEU A 155 8.08 -7.26 0.71
CA LEU A 155 7.26 -6.19 0.15
C LEU A 155 7.59 -5.89 -1.31
N ASN A 156 8.87 -6.01 -1.70
CA ASN A 156 9.26 -5.81 -3.10
C ASN A 156 8.56 -6.84 -4.01
N THR A 157 8.53 -8.12 -3.60
CA THR A 157 7.83 -9.17 -4.37
C THR A 157 6.32 -8.94 -4.36
N LEU A 158 5.75 -8.57 -3.20
CA LEU A 158 4.32 -8.24 -3.10
C LEU A 158 3.95 -7.16 -4.11
N PHE A 159 4.65 -6.03 -4.12
CA PHE A 159 4.30 -4.91 -4.98
C PHE A 159 4.58 -5.15 -6.45
N GLN A 160 5.62 -5.90 -6.81
CA GLN A 160 5.82 -6.34 -8.20
C GLN A 160 4.64 -7.19 -8.70
N LYS A 161 4.17 -8.14 -7.88
CA LYS A 161 2.97 -8.93 -8.21
C LYS A 161 1.72 -8.05 -8.25
N THR A 162 1.55 -7.15 -7.28
CA THR A 162 0.46 -6.16 -7.22
C THR A 162 0.34 -5.37 -8.52
N PHE A 163 1.45 -4.86 -9.05
CA PHE A 163 1.45 -4.10 -10.30
C PHE A 163 1.13 -4.96 -11.52
N SER A 164 1.56 -6.22 -11.52
CA SER A 164 1.21 -7.18 -12.56
C SER A 164 -0.28 -7.49 -12.57
N VAL A 165 -0.87 -7.76 -11.37
CA VAL A 165 -2.30 -8.03 -11.20
C VAL A 165 -3.14 -6.82 -11.61
N ALA A 166 -2.75 -5.61 -11.22
CA ALA A 166 -3.45 -4.40 -11.64
C ALA A 166 -3.48 -4.22 -13.16
N LYS A 167 -2.37 -4.54 -13.85
CA LYS A 167 -2.32 -4.51 -15.31
C LYS A 167 -3.23 -5.57 -15.93
N GLU A 168 -3.22 -6.79 -15.39
CA GLU A 168 -4.04 -7.91 -15.87
C GLU A 168 -5.55 -7.59 -15.73
N VAL A 169 -5.97 -7.15 -14.54
CA VAL A 169 -7.37 -6.76 -14.27
C VAL A 169 -7.84 -5.66 -15.22
N ARG A 170 -7.03 -4.61 -15.41
CA ARG A 170 -7.37 -3.50 -16.32
C ARG A 170 -7.46 -3.92 -17.77
N SER A 171 -6.69 -4.93 -18.19
CA SER A 171 -6.69 -5.40 -19.57
C SER A 171 -7.83 -6.39 -19.84
N ASN A 172 -8.28 -7.16 -18.83
CA ASN A 172 -9.19 -8.27 -18.98
C ASN A 172 -10.60 -8.00 -18.45
N THR A 173 -10.83 -6.86 -17.79
CA THR A 173 -12.13 -6.48 -17.23
C THR A 173 -12.51 -5.04 -17.55
N ALA A 174 -13.77 -4.69 -17.37
CA ALA A 174 -14.27 -3.34 -17.57
C ALA A 174 -13.95 -2.37 -16.41
N VAL A 175 -13.18 -2.78 -15.39
CA VAL A 175 -12.79 -1.94 -14.24
C VAL A 175 -12.04 -0.69 -14.68
N GLY A 176 -11.22 -0.76 -15.74
CA GLY A 176 -10.47 0.38 -16.27
C GLY A 176 -11.29 1.51 -16.86
N ASN A 177 -12.58 1.31 -17.13
CA ASN A 177 -13.46 2.28 -17.80
C ASN A 177 -14.10 3.32 -16.85
N SER A 178 -13.86 3.23 -15.54
CA SER A 178 -14.63 3.96 -14.51
C SER A 178 -14.05 5.31 -14.07
N SER A 179 -12.81 5.65 -14.43
CA SER A 179 -12.18 6.96 -14.09
C SER A 179 -12.87 8.16 -14.75
N VAL A 180 -13.62 7.89 -15.81
CA VAL A 180 -14.50 8.83 -16.52
C VAL A 180 -15.60 9.40 -15.61
N SER A 181 -15.97 8.70 -14.52
CA SER A 181 -17.17 9.06 -13.77
C SER A 181 -16.98 10.24 -12.80
N MET A 182 -15.82 10.42 -12.17
CA MET A 182 -15.63 11.53 -11.20
C MET A 182 -15.56 12.88 -11.94
N ALA A 183 -14.79 12.95 -13.00
CA ALA A 183 -14.71 14.16 -13.81
C ALA A 183 -16.05 14.50 -14.49
N ALA A 184 -16.78 13.50 -15.00
CA ALA A 184 -18.13 13.67 -15.52
C ALA A 184 -19.14 14.11 -14.43
N ALA A 185 -19.02 13.57 -13.22
CA ALA A 185 -19.85 13.96 -12.10
C ALA A 185 -19.59 15.40 -11.67
N SER A 186 -18.33 15.88 -11.68
CA SER A 186 -18.00 17.30 -11.40
C SER A 186 -18.73 18.24 -12.32
N VAL A 187 -18.77 17.95 -13.61
CA VAL A 187 -19.50 18.76 -14.60
C VAL A 187 -21.00 18.69 -14.34
N LYS A 188 -21.58 17.50 -14.09
CA LYS A 188 -23.02 17.35 -13.77
C LYS A 188 -23.44 18.10 -12.53
N MET A 189 -22.60 18.14 -11.50
CA MET A 189 -22.88 18.89 -10.27
C MET A 189 -22.88 20.39 -10.55
N ALA A 190 -21.93 20.90 -11.35
CA ALA A 190 -21.96 22.29 -11.77
C ALA A 190 -23.18 22.62 -12.63
N GLU A 191 -23.63 21.71 -13.53
CA GLU A 191 -24.86 21.86 -14.35
C GLU A 191 -26.15 21.88 -13.50
N GLN A 192 -26.14 21.41 -12.25
CA GLN A 192 -27.28 21.55 -11.33
C GLN A 192 -27.46 22.98 -10.80
N ILE A 193 -26.37 23.73 -10.74
CA ILE A 193 -26.35 25.11 -10.25
C ILE A 193 -26.43 26.11 -11.41
N PHE A 194 -25.75 25.81 -12.51
CA PHE A 194 -25.65 26.70 -13.68
C PHE A 194 -26.31 26.09 -14.92
N PRO A 195 -27.16 26.86 -15.62
CA PRO A 195 -27.87 26.35 -16.80
C PRO A 195 -26.95 25.95 -17.96
N LYS A 196 -25.81 26.64 -18.12
CA LYS A 196 -24.86 26.42 -19.24
C LYS A 196 -23.42 26.63 -18.80
N ILE A 197 -22.60 25.60 -18.89
CA ILE A 197 -21.16 25.68 -18.60
C ILE A 197 -20.43 26.61 -19.58
N ALA A 198 -20.91 26.73 -20.83
CA ALA A 198 -20.31 27.57 -21.84
C ALA A 198 -20.29 29.08 -21.50
N ASP A 199 -21.14 29.52 -20.60
CA ASP A 199 -21.21 30.91 -20.16
C ASP A 199 -20.32 31.22 -18.94
N LEU A 200 -19.67 30.21 -18.37
CA LEU A 200 -18.95 30.27 -17.09
C LEU A 200 -17.46 30.50 -17.26
N ASN A 201 -16.87 31.15 -16.28
CA ASN A 201 -15.44 31.16 -16.04
C ASN A 201 -15.08 30.07 -15.04
N VAL A 202 -14.15 29.21 -15.39
CA VAL A 202 -13.72 28.05 -14.58
C VAL A 202 -12.29 28.25 -14.10
N LEU A 203 -12.06 28.07 -12.82
CA LEU A 203 -10.75 28.12 -12.17
C LEU A 203 -10.37 26.74 -11.64
N PHE A 204 -9.20 26.26 -12.07
CA PHE A 204 -8.57 25.07 -11.49
C PHE A 204 -7.41 25.49 -10.60
N ILE A 205 -7.39 24.99 -9.37
CA ILE A 205 -6.33 25.23 -8.38
C ILE A 205 -5.52 23.94 -8.21
N GLY A 206 -4.28 23.94 -8.69
CA GLY A 206 -3.42 22.78 -8.85
C GLY A 206 -3.21 22.41 -10.31
N ALA A 207 -2.24 21.53 -10.58
CA ALA A 207 -1.94 20.97 -11.91
C ALA A 207 -1.47 19.52 -11.78
N GLY A 208 -2.18 18.73 -10.98
CA GLY A 208 -2.01 17.29 -10.83
C GLY A 208 -3.00 16.53 -11.73
N GLU A 209 -2.83 15.20 -11.79
CA GLU A 209 -3.62 14.29 -12.65
C GLU A 209 -5.14 14.45 -12.48
N MET A 210 -5.61 14.67 -11.23
CA MET A 210 -7.04 14.87 -10.97
C MET A 210 -7.55 16.16 -11.62
N ILE A 211 -6.79 17.26 -11.52
CA ILE A 211 -7.13 18.52 -12.17
C ILE A 211 -7.08 18.37 -13.68
N GLU A 212 -6.08 17.70 -14.24
CA GLU A 212 -5.97 17.42 -15.68
C GLU A 212 -7.21 16.69 -16.20
N LEU A 213 -7.65 15.65 -15.47
CA LEU A 213 -8.82 14.87 -15.84
C LEU A 213 -10.10 15.73 -15.79
N VAL A 214 -10.37 16.42 -14.68
CA VAL A 214 -11.57 17.25 -14.51
C VAL A 214 -11.56 18.41 -15.51
N ALA A 215 -10.41 19.04 -15.75
CA ALA A 215 -10.23 20.12 -16.72
C ALA A 215 -10.55 19.68 -18.15
N THR A 216 -10.16 18.45 -18.53
CA THR A 216 -10.51 17.87 -19.84
C THR A 216 -12.04 17.79 -20.02
N TYR A 217 -12.78 17.35 -19.00
CA TYR A 217 -14.24 17.25 -19.06
C TYR A 217 -14.94 18.62 -19.10
N PHE A 218 -14.46 19.59 -18.33
CA PHE A 218 -14.97 20.96 -18.41
C PHE A 218 -14.63 21.61 -19.75
N SER A 219 -13.40 21.40 -20.29
CA SER A 219 -12.97 21.91 -21.59
C SER A 219 -13.86 21.40 -22.73
N ALA A 220 -14.30 20.13 -22.67
CA ALA A 220 -15.24 19.56 -23.64
C ALA A 220 -16.61 20.28 -23.68
N LYS A 221 -16.98 20.99 -22.61
CA LYS A 221 -18.20 21.83 -22.54
C LYS A 221 -17.98 23.26 -23.06
N SER A 222 -16.75 23.58 -23.51
CA SER A 222 -16.38 24.87 -24.06
C SER A 222 -16.75 26.08 -23.18
N PRO A 223 -16.28 26.14 -21.90
CA PRO A 223 -16.56 27.27 -21.04
C PRO A 223 -15.98 28.58 -21.60
N LYS A 224 -16.49 29.71 -21.14
CA LYS A 224 -16.09 31.03 -21.59
C LYS A 224 -14.60 31.32 -21.37
N LYS A 225 -14.05 30.86 -20.23
CA LYS A 225 -12.64 30.96 -19.87
C LYS A 225 -12.27 29.82 -18.92
N ILE A 226 -11.08 29.23 -19.11
CA ILE A 226 -10.46 28.32 -18.14
C ILE A 226 -9.19 28.97 -17.64
N THR A 227 -8.99 29.00 -16.33
CA THR A 227 -7.73 29.46 -15.73
C THR A 227 -7.19 28.38 -14.82
N VAL A 228 -5.88 28.14 -14.90
CA VAL A 228 -5.16 27.22 -14.00
C VAL A 228 -4.26 28.02 -13.09
N ALA A 229 -4.50 27.92 -11.79
CA ALA A 229 -3.65 28.49 -10.74
C ALA A 229 -2.76 27.40 -10.15
N ASN A 230 -1.45 27.58 -10.17
CA ASN A 230 -0.52 26.62 -9.56
C ASN A 230 0.66 27.34 -8.91
N ARG A 231 1.32 26.66 -7.98
CA ARG A 231 2.57 27.15 -7.36
C ARG A 231 3.67 27.35 -8.39
N THR A 232 3.77 26.46 -9.38
CA THR A 232 4.70 26.53 -10.49
C THR A 232 3.97 26.91 -11.76
N LEU A 233 4.20 28.12 -12.26
CA LEU A 233 3.53 28.67 -13.44
C LEU A 233 3.76 27.83 -14.71
N ALA A 234 4.95 27.22 -14.86
CA ALA A 234 5.25 26.36 -16.00
C ALA A 234 4.28 25.16 -16.09
N ARG A 235 3.98 24.46 -14.98
CA ARG A 235 3.01 23.37 -14.94
C ARG A 235 1.59 23.82 -15.26
N ALA A 236 1.20 24.99 -14.78
CA ALA A 236 -0.10 25.56 -15.14
C ALA A 236 -0.21 25.82 -16.65
N ARG A 237 0.86 26.34 -17.29
CA ARG A 237 0.93 26.55 -18.73
C ARG A 237 0.91 25.27 -19.54
N GLU A 238 1.61 24.22 -19.07
CA GLU A 238 1.58 22.90 -19.72
C GLU A 238 0.16 22.35 -19.75
N LEU A 239 -0.56 22.42 -18.64
CA LEU A 239 -1.94 21.97 -18.58
C LEU A 239 -2.85 22.82 -19.48
N CYS A 240 -2.70 24.14 -19.48
CA CYS A 240 -3.45 25.02 -20.36
C CYS A 240 -3.21 24.70 -21.85
N ALA A 241 -2.00 24.32 -22.23
CA ALA A 241 -1.66 23.98 -23.61
C ALA A 241 -2.35 22.69 -24.12
N GLN A 242 -2.76 21.81 -23.22
CA GLN A 242 -3.49 20.58 -23.53
C GLN A 242 -5.00 20.81 -23.71
N MET A 243 -5.50 21.94 -23.23
CA MET A 243 -6.92 22.27 -23.28
C MET A 243 -7.23 23.18 -24.47
N GLY A 244 -8.41 23.00 -25.05
CA GLY A 244 -8.92 23.89 -26.09
C GLY A 244 -9.59 25.15 -25.53
N GLY A 245 -9.78 26.16 -26.37
CA GLY A 245 -10.51 27.37 -26.00
C GLY A 245 -9.63 28.46 -25.37
N ARG A 246 -10.28 29.37 -24.61
CA ARG A 246 -9.60 30.48 -23.96
C ARG A 246 -9.05 30.05 -22.60
N THR A 247 -7.75 29.79 -22.54
CA THR A 247 -7.05 29.35 -21.34
C THR A 247 -6.07 30.40 -20.82
N ASP A 248 -5.85 30.43 -19.51
CA ASP A 248 -4.92 31.32 -18.83
C ASP A 248 -4.22 30.58 -17.68
N ALA A 249 -3.00 30.99 -17.32
CA ALA A 249 -2.21 30.40 -16.25
C ALA A 249 -1.73 31.47 -15.28
N VAL A 250 -1.95 31.27 -13.99
CA VAL A 250 -1.63 32.22 -12.92
C VAL A 250 -0.91 31.54 -11.76
N LEU A 251 -0.30 32.33 -10.89
CA LEU A 251 0.27 31.81 -9.63
C LEU A 251 -0.81 31.70 -8.55
N LEU A 252 -0.62 30.78 -7.59
CA LEU A 252 -1.52 30.65 -6.44
C LEU A 252 -1.64 31.95 -5.63
N ASN A 253 -0.58 32.74 -5.56
CA ASN A 253 -0.57 33.99 -4.84
C ASN A 253 -1.50 35.07 -5.46
N ASP A 254 -1.90 34.90 -6.71
CA ASP A 254 -2.79 35.84 -7.41
C ASP A 254 -4.26 35.55 -7.09
N LEU A 255 -4.59 34.38 -6.46
CA LEU A 255 -5.96 33.95 -6.18
C LEU A 255 -6.84 35.02 -5.49
N PRO A 256 -6.37 35.73 -4.43
CA PRO A 256 -7.21 36.74 -3.76
C PRO A 256 -7.69 37.87 -4.68
N GLY A 257 -6.88 38.18 -5.70
CA GLY A 257 -7.21 39.27 -6.65
C GLY A 257 -8.16 38.87 -7.76
N ILE A 258 -8.25 37.58 -8.09
CA ILE A 258 -8.96 37.11 -9.29
C ILE A 258 -10.14 36.17 -9.00
N ILE A 259 -10.20 35.56 -7.84
CA ILE A 259 -11.17 34.48 -7.52
C ILE A 259 -12.64 34.93 -7.75
N HIS A 260 -12.93 36.20 -7.59
CA HIS A 260 -14.25 36.79 -7.82
C HIS A 260 -14.71 36.75 -9.28
N GLU A 261 -13.82 36.51 -10.24
CA GLU A 261 -14.13 36.41 -11.66
C GLU A 261 -14.69 35.04 -12.07
N TYR A 262 -14.60 34.04 -11.18
CA TYR A 262 -14.89 32.64 -11.53
C TYR A 262 -16.18 32.13 -10.89
N ASP A 263 -16.95 31.41 -11.70
CA ASP A 263 -18.21 30.80 -11.31
C ASP A 263 -18.02 29.41 -10.76
N VAL A 264 -17.04 28.69 -11.31
CA VAL A 264 -16.67 27.33 -10.92
C VAL A 264 -15.23 27.34 -10.46
N ILE A 265 -14.95 26.77 -9.30
CA ILE A 265 -13.62 26.59 -8.73
C ILE A 265 -13.44 25.11 -8.39
N VAL A 266 -12.42 24.49 -8.93
CA VAL A 266 -12.04 23.10 -8.63
C VAL A 266 -10.63 23.09 -8.08
N SER A 267 -10.43 22.57 -6.86
CA SER A 267 -9.13 22.53 -6.20
C SER A 267 -8.68 21.10 -5.94
N SER A 268 -7.41 20.83 -6.24
CA SER A 268 -6.71 19.59 -5.87
C SER A 268 -5.21 19.86 -5.82
N THR A 269 -4.71 20.25 -4.65
CA THR A 269 -3.28 20.45 -4.42
C THR A 269 -2.74 19.53 -3.33
N ALA A 270 -1.43 19.47 -3.17
CA ALA A 270 -0.77 18.79 -2.06
C ALA A 270 -0.38 19.79 -0.95
N SER A 271 -1.16 20.86 -0.76
CA SER A 271 -0.89 21.87 0.25
C SER A 271 -1.28 21.35 1.65
N PRO A 272 -0.45 21.51 2.67
CA PRO A 272 -0.80 21.15 4.04
C PRO A 272 -1.78 22.15 4.69
N LEU A 273 -1.98 23.31 4.06
CA LEU A 273 -2.88 24.36 4.53
C LEU A 273 -3.86 24.77 3.43
N PRO A 274 -5.09 25.17 3.77
CA PRO A 274 -6.06 25.64 2.80
C PRO A 274 -5.53 26.82 1.95
N ASN A 275 -5.73 26.73 0.65
CA ASN A 275 -5.39 27.80 -0.30
C ASN A 275 -6.53 28.81 -0.43
N VAL A 276 -7.78 28.41 -0.11
CA VAL A 276 -8.99 29.23 -0.22
C VAL A 276 -9.67 29.33 1.14
N GLY A 277 -9.58 30.50 1.76
CA GLY A 277 -10.18 30.79 3.05
C GLY A 277 -11.57 31.40 2.96
N LYS A 278 -12.34 31.33 4.06
CA LYS A 278 -13.67 31.91 4.20
C LYS A 278 -13.72 33.40 3.82
N GLY A 279 -12.79 34.19 4.34
CA GLY A 279 -12.73 35.63 4.08
C GLY A 279 -12.51 35.98 2.59
N MET A 280 -11.77 35.14 1.86
CA MET A 280 -11.54 35.27 0.43
C MET A 280 -12.88 35.10 -0.34
N ILE A 281 -13.65 34.05 -0.04
CA ILE A 281 -14.94 33.78 -0.69
C ILE A 281 -16.00 34.83 -0.31
N GLU A 282 -16.09 35.26 0.95
CA GLU A 282 -16.96 36.33 1.35
C GLU A 282 -16.70 37.64 0.58
N SER A 283 -15.42 37.99 0.39
CA SER A 283 -15.03 39.16 -0.39
C SER A 283 -15.32 38.99 -1.87
N ALA A 284 -15.11 37.81 -2.43
CA ALA A 284 -15.43 37.47 -3.82
C ALA A 284 -16.94 37.60 -4.08
N LEU A 285 -17.78 37.01 -3.23
CA LEU A 285 -19.25 37.08 -3.36
C LEU A 285 -19.79 38.50 -3.27
N LYS A 286 -19.22 39.37 -2.42
CA LYS A 286 -19.58 40.79 -2.37
C LYS A 286 -19.27 41.47 -3.71
N GLN A 287 -18.09 41.24 -4.31
CA GLN A 287 -17.71 41.84 -5.59
C GLN A 287 -18.58 41.32 -6.74
N ARG A 288 -19.00 40.06 -6.67
CA ARG A 288 -19.87 39.40 -7.65
C ARG A 288 -21.35 39.76 -7.51
N ARG A 289 -21.71 40.65 -6.59
CA ARG A 289 -23.12 40.98 -6.25
C ARG A 289 -23.96 39.75 -5.93
N ARG A 290 -23.35 38.79 -5.19
CA ARG A 290 -23.93 37.51 -4.75
C ARG A 290 -24.31 36.54 -5.89
N HIS A 291 -23.68 36.65 -7.06
CA HIS A 291 -23.77 35.57 -8.05
C HIS A 291 -23.16 34.29 -7.48
N PRO A 292 -23.85 33.13 -7.59
CA PRO A 292 -23.41 31.90 -6.96
C PRO A 292 -22.05 31.44 -7.41
N MET A 293 -21.33 30.73 -6.54
CA MET A 293 -20.05 30.10 -6.80
C MET A 293 -20.16 28.60 -6.49
N PHE A 294 -19.78 27.76 -7.46
CA PHE A 294 -19.59 26.35 -7.24
C PHE A 294 -18.11 26.11 -6.88
N LEU A 295 -17.88 25.45 -5.75
CA LEU A 295 -16.55 25.10 -5.28
C LEU A 295 -16.48 23.59 -5.07
N LEU A 296 -15.49 22.96 -5.67
CA LEU A 296 -15.22 21.52 -5.56
C LEU A 296 -13.82 21.31 -5.01
N ASP A 297 -13.74 20.78 -3.80
CA ASP A 297 -12.48 20.45 -3.15
C ASP A 297 -12.20 18.94 -3.26
N LEU A 298 -11.22 18.59 -4.08
CA LEU A 298 -10.76 17.22 -4.30
C LEU A 298 -9.46 16.92 -3.55
N ALA A 299 -8.96 17.86 -2.74
CA ALA A 299 -7.71 17.72 -1.99
C ALA A 299 -7.92 17.09 -0.61
N VAL A 300 -6.90 16.37 -0.16
CA VAL A 300 -6.73 15.95 1.24
C VAL A 300 -5.24 16.09 1.58
N PRO A 301 -4.88 16.93 2.57
CA PRO A 301 -5.77 17.83 3.33
C PRO A 301 -6.52 18.81 2.44
N ARG A 302 -7.62 19.37 2.95
CA ARG A 302 -8.50 20.27 2.20
C ARG A 302 -7.80 21.54 1.74
N ASP A 303 -8.06 21.92 0.50
CA ASP A 303 -7.61 23.20 -0.07
C ASP A 303 -8.57 24.36 0.24
N ILE A 304 -9.81 24.05 0.61
CA ILE A 304 -10.87 25.03 0.88
C ILE A 304 -11.34 24.87 2.34
N GLU A 305 -11.35 25.96 3.09
CA GLU A 305 -11.82 25.95 4.47
C GLU A 305 -13.27 25.45 4.57
N PRO A 306 -13.60 24.52 5.50
CA PRO A 306 -14.97 23.99 5.66
C PRO A 306 -16.03 25.06 5.93
N GLU A 307 -15.63 26.16 6.55
CA GLU A 307 -16.48 27.31 6.86
C GLU A 307 -17.02 28.00 5.62
N VAL A 308 -16.42 27.82 4.45
CA VAL A 308 -16.92 28.30 3.15
C VAL A 308 -18.29 27.70 2.83
N GLY A 309 -18.52 26.44 3.18
CA GLY A 309 -19.81 25.76 2.97
C GLY A 309 -20.98 26.33 3.81
N LYS A 310 -20.71 27.27 4.75
CA LYS A 310 -21.72 27.97 5.54
C LYS A 310 -22.08 29.33 4.95
N ILE A 311 -21.41 29.76 3.89
CA ILE A 311 -21.65 31.04 3.24
C ILE A 311 -22.79 30.87 2.23
N GLU A 312 -23.80 31.73 2.30
CA GLU A 312 -24.89 31.81 1.34
C GLU A 312 -24.35 32.13 -0.06
N ASP A 313 -24.82 31.44 -1.10
CA ASP A 313 -24.37 31.52 -2.49
C ASP A 313 -23.01 30.86 -2.77
N ALA A 314 -22.37 30.21 -1.78
CA ALA A 314 -21.18 29.37 -1.96
C ALA A 314 -21.56 27.90 -1.83
N TYR A 315 -21.52 27.17 -2.93
CA TYR A 315 -21.85 25.72 -2.97
C TYR A 315 -20.55 24.91 -2.92
N LEU A 316 -20.13 24.58 -1.70
CA LEU A 316 -18.92 23.79 -1.48
C LEU A 316 -19.25 22.30 -1.45
N TYR A 317 -18.60 21.55 -2.32
CA TYR A 317 -18.63 20.11 -2.37
C TYR A 317 -17.22 19.55 -2.15
N THR A 318 -17.15 18.37 -1.56
CA THR A 318 -15.91 17.64 -1.30
C THR A 318 -15.87 16.37 -2.14
N VAL A 319 -14.72 15.69 -2.09
CA VAL A 319 -14.57 14.37 -2.70
C VAL A 319 -15.62 13.37 -2.19
N ASP A 320 -15.99 13.45 -0.91
CA ASP A 320 -17.00 12.56 -0.29
C ASP A 320 -18.43 12.81 -0.85
N ASP A 321 -18.74 14.04 -1.23
CA ASP A 321 -20.04 14.37 -1.84
C ASP A 321 -20.15 13.86 -3.28
N MET A 322 -19.02 13.79 -3.98
CA MET A 322 -18.95 13.23 -5.34
C MET A 322 -19.35 11.76 -5.40
N VAL A 323 -19.01 10.98 -4.37
CA VAL A 323 -19.32 9.54 -4.30
C VAL A 323 -20.80 9.27 -4.39
N LYS A 324 -21.61 10.06 -3.70
CA LYS A 324 -23.09 9.93 -3.71
C LYS A 324 -23.68 10.12 -5.12
N VAL A 325 -23.05 10.97 -5.93
CA VAL A 325 -23.50 11.27 -7.30
C VAL A 325 -23.07 10.17 -8.27
N VAL A 326 -21.91 9.55 -8.02
CA VAL A 326 -21.33 8.50 -8.89
C VAL A 326 -22.01 7.13 -8.68
N GLU A 327 -22.66 6.87 -7.55
CA GLU A 327 -23.28 5.57 -7.23
C GLU A 327 -24.44 5.13 -8.16
N MET A 328 -24.91 5.98 -9.05
CA MET A 328 -26.08 5.73 -9.92
C MET A 328 -25.84 4.80 -11.13
N GLY A 329 -24.68 4.13 -11.24
CA GLY A 329 -24.36 3.18 -12.33
C GLY A 329 -24.00 1.77 -11.83
N LYS A 330 -24.75 1.23 -10.88
CA LYS A 330 -24.37 0.07 -10.06
C LYS A 330 -24.16 -1.27 -10.79
N GLU A 331 -25.02 -1.65 -11.73
CA GLU A 331 -25.05 -3.03 -12.24
C GLU A 331 -23.82 -3.42 -13.09
N ALA A 332 -23.43 -2.59 -14.05
CA ALA A 332 -22.26 -2.87 -14.90
C ALA A 332 -20.94 -2.85 -14.09
N ARG A 333 -20.88 -2.06 -13.01
CA ARG A 333 -19.72 -2.01 -12.11
C ARG A 333 -19.61 -3.22 -11.21
N GLN A 334 -20.75 -3.77 -10.74
CA GLN A 334 -20.76 -4.99 -9.94
C GLN A 334 -20.24 -6.19 -10.73
N GLN A 335 -20.61 -6.31 -12.00
CA GLN A 335 -20.10 -7.37 -12.85
C GLN A 335 -18.59 -7.25 -13.10
N ALA A 336 -18.11 -6.03 -13.45
CA ALA A 336 -16.67 -5.78 -13.63
C ALA A 336 -15.87 -6.05 -12.36
N ALA A 337 -16.42 -5.69 -11.19
CA ALA A 337 -15.81 -5.99 -9.90
C ALA A 337 -15.72 -7.49 -9.62
N ALA A 338 -16.78 -8.26 -9.93
CA ALA A 338 -16.78 -9.71 -9.73
C ALA A 338 -15.75 -10.41 -10.64
N GLU A 339 -15.61 -9.98 -11.89
CA GLU A 339 -14.57 -10.48 -12.80
C GLU A 339 -13.16 -10.19 -12.27
N ALA A 340 -12.94 -8.97 -11.75
CA ALA A 340 -11.66 -8.58 -11.14
C ALA A 340 -11.34 -9.39 -9.88
N GLU A 341 -12.34 -9.64 -9.02
CA GLU A 341 -12.16 -10.45 -7.80
C GLU A 341 -11.73 -11.88 -8.14
N ALA A 342 -12.30 -12.51 -9.18
CA ALA A 342 -11.90 -13.85 -9.60
C ALA A 342 -10.42 -13.93 -10.03
N ILE A 343 -9.91 -12.88 -10.71
CA ILE A 343 -8.50 -12.78 -11.06
C ILE A 343 -7.67 -12.62 -9.77
N ILE A 344 -8.08 -11.73 -8.88
CA ILE A 344 -7.39 -11.46 -7.62
C ILE A 344 -7.30 -12.73 -6.77
N ASP A 345 -8.39 -13.48 -6.62
CA ASP A 345 -8.42 -14.75 -5.88
C ASP A 345 -7.35 -15.72 -6.37
N THR A 346 -7.27 -15.90 -7.68
CA THR A 346 -6.26 -16.76 -8.30
C THR A 346 -4.84 -16.29 -7.96
N ARG A 347 -4.58 -15.00 -8.08
CA ARG A 347 -3.25 -14.42 -7.83
C ARG A 347 -2.86 -14.40 -6.36
N VAL A 348 -3.81 -14.27 -5.44
CA VAL A 348 -3.58 -14.43 -3.99
C VAL A 348 -3.11 -15.85 -3.69
N HIS A 349 -3.80 -16.88 -4.22
CA HIS A 349 -3.38 -18.27 -4.03
C HIS A 349 -1.96 -18.55 -4.56
N GLU A 350 -1.62 -18.02 -5.74
CA GLU A 350 -0.27 -18.13 -6.30
C GLU A 350 0.79 -17.46 -5.41
N PHE A 351 0.49 -16.28 -4.86
CA PHE A 351 1.42 -15.59 -3.98
C PHE A 351 1.64 -16.35 -2.66
N LEU A 352 0.58 -16.88 -2.07
CA LEU A 352 0.65 -17.70 -0.86
C LEU A 352 1.46 -19.00 -1.09
N ALA A 353 1.30 -19.63 -2.25
CA ALA A 353 2.11 -20.79 -2.61
C ALA A 353 3.60 -20.42 -2.70
N TRP A 354 3.94 -19.33 -3.38
CA TRP A 354 5.30 -18.80 -3.45
C TRP A 354 5.88 -18.48 -2.05
N GLN A 355 5.09 -17.86 -1.17
CA GLN A 355 5.52 -17.53 0.19
C GLN A 355 5.84 -18.79 1.01
N ARG A 356 4.99 -19.83 0.92
CA ARG A 356 5.22 -21.14 1.58
C ARG A 356 6.51 -21.80 1.08
N GLU A 357 6.73 -21.86 -0.23
CA GLU A 357 7.95 -22.42 -0.80
C GLU A 357 9.20 -21.70 -0.26
N ARG A 358 9.12 -20.38 -0.12
CA ARG A 358 10.23 -19.59 0.36
C ARG A 358 10.54 -19.80 1.84
N GLN A 359 9.52 -20.05 2.68
CA GLN A 359 9.71 -20.39 4.10
C GLN A 359 10.45 -21.71 4.29
N ILE A 360 10.38 -22.61 3.31
CA ILE A 360 11.06 -23.91 3.37
C ILE A 360 12.57 -23.79 3.06
N VAL A 361 12.98 -22.80 2.26
CA VAL A 361 14.38 -22.65 1.83
C VAL A 361 15.38 -22.54 2.99
N PRO A 362 15.16 -21.73 4.04
CA PRO A 362 16.05 -21.68 5.20
C PRO A 362 16.14 -23.02 5.93
N MET A 363 15.02 -23.76 6.04
CA MET A 363 14.98 -25.08 6.65
C MET A 363 15.80 -26.09 5.84
N ILE A 364 15.67 -26.07 4.51
CA ILE A 364 16.48 -26.94 3.62
C ILE A 364 17.97 -26.61 3.78
N LYS A 365 18.31 -25.32 3.85
CA LYS A 365 19.70 -24.89 4.07
C LYS A 365 20.22 -25.38 5.42
N ALA A 366 19.48 -25.14 6.51
CA ALA A 366 19.85 -25.58 7.85
C ALA A 366 20.02 -27.09 7.92
N LEU A 367 19.13 -27.88 7.29
CA LEU A 367 19.24 -29.32 7.21
C LEU A 367 20.52 -29.78 6.47
N ARG A 368 20.86 -29.13 5.36
CA ARG A 368 22.08 -29.43 4.60
C ARG A 368 23.33 -29.03 5.36
N ASP A 369 23.34 -27.87 6.02
CA ASP A 369 24.46 -27.40 6.82
C ASP A 369 24.72 -28.34 8.02
N GLU A 370 23.67 -28.84 8.69
CA GLU A 370 23.80 -29.84 9.74
C GLU A 370 24.36 -31.17 9.22
N GLY A 371 23.87 -31.65 8.05
CA GLY A 371 24.41 -32.83 7.40
C GLY A 371 25.90 -32.69 7.06
N GLU A 372 26.32 -31.52 6.57
CA GLU A 372 27.72 -31.23 6.27
C GLU A 372 28.60 -31.21 7.52
N ILE A 373 28.12 -30.63 8.63
CA ILE A 373 28.82 -30.66 9.94
C ILE A 373 29.04 -32.09 10.39
N GLN A 374 28.01 -32.94 10.31
CA GLN A 374 28.13 -34.37 10.71
C GLN A 374 29.14 -35.12 9.81
N ARG A 375 29.10 -34.86 8.50
CA ARG A 375 30.04 -35.43 7.52
C ARG A 375 31.48 -35.04 7.82
N GLN A 376 31.75 -33.76 8.09
CA GLN A 376 33.10 -33.26 8.39
C GLN A 376 33.66 -33.86 9.69
N GLN A 377 32.82 -33.96 10.74
CA GLN A 377 33.23 -34.58 12.00
C GLN A 377 33.55 -36.05 11.87
N ALA A 378 32.76 -36.82 11.11
CA ALA A 378 33.01 -38.21 10.83
C ALA A 378 34.30 -38.39 10.02
N LEU A 379 34.49 -37.58 8.97
CA LEU A 379 35.70 -37.60 8.14
C LEU A 379 36.97 -37.27 8.96
N ALA A 380 36.89 -36.21 9.79
CA ALA A 380 38.04 -35.84 10.65
C ALA A 380 38.45 -36.97 11.62
N THR A 381 37.44 -37.72 12.13
CA THR A 381 37.68 -38.89 12.99
C THR A 381 38.33 -40.02 12.22
N ALA A 382 37.86 -40.30 11.02
CA ALA A 382 38.42 -41.33 10.14
C ALA A 382 39.87 -41.02 9.74
N LEU A 383 40.16 -39.77 9.35
CA LEU A 383 41.53 -39.35 9.02
C LEU A 383 42.50 -39.49 10.19
N LYS A 384 42.05 -39.16 11.42
CA LYS A 384 42.85 -39.38 12.63
C LYS A 384 43.16 -40.85 12.89
N GLN A 385 42.26 -41.79 12.56
CA GLN A 385 42.48 -43.22 12.69
C GLN A 385 43.47 -43.73 11.63
N LEU A 386 43.37 -43.27 10.38
CA LEU A 386 44.32 -43.55 9.33
C LEU A 386 45.74 -43.12 9.72
N HIS A 387 45.90 -41.92 10.24
CA HIS A 387 47.20 -41.42 10.73
C HIS A 387 47.79 -42.24 11.90
N LYS A 388 46.92 -42.93 12.67
CA LYS A 388 47.35 -43.85 13.73
C LYS A 388 47.71 -45.27 13.26
N GLY A 389 47.66 -45.52 11.94
CA GLY A 389 48.03 -46.79 11.33
C GLY A 389 46.92 -47.84 11.32
N VAL A 390 45.67 -47.46 11.57
CA VAL A 390 44.49 -48.34 11.39
C VAL A 390 44.31 -48.63 9.92
N SER A 391 43.94 -49.87 9.55
CA SER A 391 43.75 -50.25 8.16
C SER A 391 42.68 -49.42 7.48
N ALA A 392 42.85 -49.10 6.19
CA ALA A 392 41.88 -48.30 5.44
C ALA A 392 40.49 -48.96 5.40
N GLU A 393 40.45 -50.28 5.31
CA GLU A 393 39.23 -51.07 5.26
C GLU A 393 38.40 -50.90 6.59
N GLU A 394 39.07 -51.06 7.73
CA GLU A 394 38.46 -50.87 9.05
C GLU A 394 37.99 -49.41 9.27
N VAL A 395 38.78 -48.43 8.79
CA VAL A 395 38.41 -47.01 8.89
C VAL A 395 37.21 -46.67 8.02
N LEU A 396 37.12 -47.21 6.82
CA LEU A 396 35.97 -47.00 5.92
C LEU A 396 34.68 -47.61 6.47
N GLU A 397 34.78 -48.82 7.03
CA GLU A 397 33.64 -49.48 7.67
C GLU A 397 33.12 -48.67 8.86
N LYS A 398 34.01 -48.23 9.76
CA LYS A 398 33.66 -47.38 10.91
C LYS A 398 33.11 -46.02 10.47
N LEU A 399 33.66 -45.40 9.44
CA LEU A 399 33.17 -44.12 8.91
C LEU A 399 31.75 -44.28 8.39
N SER A 400 31.48 -45.31 7.58
CA SER A 400 30.14 -45.59 7.02
C SER A 400 29.12 -45.80 8.13
N LEU A 401 29.43 -46.68 9.11
CA LEU A 401 28.54 -46.95 10.23
C LEU A 401 28.29 -45.69 11.10
N GLN A 402 29.34 -44.93 11.39
CA GLN A 402 29.26 -43.71 12.19
C GLN A 402 28.44 -42.63 11.50
N LEU A 403 28.59 -42.46 10.19
CA LEU A 403 27.85 -41.48 9.40
C LEU A 403 26.38 -41.85 9.35
N THR A 404 26.05 -43.13 9.08
CA THR A 404 24.69 -43.64 9.06
C THR A 404 23.98 -43.43 10.41
N ASN A 405 24.66 -43.82 11.51
CA ASN A 405 24.10 -43.65 12.86
C ASN A 405 23.86 -42.18 13.22
N LYS A 406 24.76 -41.29 12.80
CA LYS A 406 24.58 -39.84 13.03
C LYS A 406 23.41 -39.25 12.26
N LEU A 407 23.23 -39.64 10.99
CA LEU A 407 22.12 -39.16 10.16
C LEU A 407 20.78 -39.73 10.63
N LEU A 408 20.74 -40.98 11.13
CA LEU A 408 19.50 -41.59 11.62
C LEU A 408 19.19 -41.26 13.09
N HIS A 409 20.10 -40.64 13.82
CA HIS A 409 19.89 -40.35 15.25
C HIS A 409 18.69 -39.46 15.50
N ALA A 410 18.60 -38.32 14.81
CA ALA A 410 17.52 -37.37 15.01
C ALA A 410 16.13 -37.95 14.65
N PRO A 411 15.91 -38.61 13.50
CA PRO A 411 14.63 -39.26 13.20
C PRO A 411 14.31 -40.40 14.17
N THR A 412 15.30 -41.17 14.65
CA THR A 412 15.07 -42.23 15.66
C THR A 412 14.59 -41.63 16.98
N VAL A 413 15.21 -40.55 17.45
CA VAL A 413 14.79 -39.85 18.68
C VAL A 413 13.37 -39.28 18.52
N ALA A 414 13.04 -38.73 17.33
CA ALA A 414 11.68 -38.24 17.05
C ALA A 414 10.64 -39.35 17.15
N LEU A 415 10.93 -40.55 16.64
CA LEU A 415 10.05 -41.71 16.76
C LEU A 415 9.85 -42.17 18.22
N HIS A 416 10.82 -42.00 19.09
CA HIS A 416 10.66 -42.31 20.54
C HIS A 416 9.71 -41.33 21.25
N GLN A 417 9.43 -40.16 20.66
CA GLN A 417 8.49 -39.15 21.21
C GLN A 417 7.05 -39.29 20.68
N ILE A 418 6.74 -40.38 20.03
CA ILE A 418 5.49 -40.62 19.26
C ILE A 418 4.22 -40.42 20.16
N ASN A 419 4.29 -40.80 21.45
CA ASN A 419 3.19 -40.64 22.37
C ASN A 419 2.86 -39.17 22.71
N GLN A 420 3.79 -38.26 22.48
CA GLN A 420 3.63 -36.83 22.75
C GLN A 420 3.39 -36.01 21.44
N ARG A 421 3.84 -36.55 20.29
CA ARG A 421 3.80 -35.90 18.98
C ARG A 421 3.56 -36.91 17.86
N PRO A 422 2.33 -37.40 17.68
CA PRO A 422 2.01 -38.41 16.66
C PRO A 422 2.34 -37.95 15.24
N GLU A 423 2.25 -36.66 14.94
CA GLU A 423 2.57 -36.07 13.63
C GLU A 423 4.01 -36.34 13.17
N LEU A 424 4.95 -36.54 14.11
CA LEU A 424 6.35 -36.84 13.77
C LEU A 424 6.50 -38.23 13.19
N SER A 425 5.66 -39.19 13.59
CA SER A 425 5.66 -40.54 13.03
C SER A 425 5.33 -40.55 11.53
N ASP A 426 4.23 -39.84 11.18
CA ASP A 426 3.79 -39.78 9.81
C ASP A 426 4.82 -39.07 8.93
N ALA A 427 5.42 -38.00 9.46
CA ALA A 427 6.49 -37.27 8.77
C ALA A 427 7.72 -38.16 8.51
N VAL A 428 8.22 -38.88 9.54
CA VAL A 428 9.38 -39.77 9.41
C VAL A 428 9.07 -40.93 8.45
N SER A 429 7.89 -41.54 8.59
CA SER A 429 7.45 -42.64 7.71
C SER A 429 7.38 -42.19 6.24
N SER A 430 6.87 -41.01 5.99
CA SER A 430 6.83 -40.41 4.65
C SER A 430 8.22 -40.13 4.08
N ILE A 431 9.12 -39.51 4.85
CA ILE A 431 10.48 -39.15 4.41
C ILE A 431 11.31 -40.40 4.08
N TYR A 432 11.25 -41.43 4.95
CA TYR A 432 12.05 -42.66 4.80
C TYR A 432 11.31 -43.77 4.07
N ARG A 433 10.09 -43.53 3.58
CA ARG A 433 9.24 -44.51 2.88
C ARG A 433 9.07 -45.80 3.68
N LEU A 434 8.84 -45.67 4.98
CA LEU A 434 8.61 -46.81 5.83
C LEU A 434 7.22 -47.41 5.53
N PRO A 435 7.04 -48.76 5.68
CA PRO A 435 5.73 -49.37 5.46
C PRO A 435 4.69 -48.85 6.48
N GLU A 436 3.47 -48.62 6.02
CA GLU A 436 2.35 -48.07 6.83
C GLU A 436 1.84 -49.01 7.96
N HIS A 437 2.41 -50.21 8.10
CA HIS A 437 1.97 -51.24 9.05
C HIS A 437 3.17 -51.79 9.86
N LEU A 438 3.77 -50.96 10.68
CA LEU A 438 4.66 -51.43 11.75
C LEU A 438 4.06 -51.10 13.12
#